data_debb351c7b19d9e159aa9e7d3dc4eb85
#
_entry.id   debb351c7b19d9e159aa9e7d3dc4eb85
#
_cell.length_a   1.000
_cell.length_b   1.000
_cell.length_c   1.000
_cell.angle_alpha   90.00
_cell.angle_beta   90.00
_cell.angle_gamma   90.00
#
_symmetry.space_group_name_H-M   'P 1'
#
loop_
_entity.id
_entity.type
_entity.pdbx_description
1 polymer ?
#
loop_
_entity_poly.entity_id
_entity_poly.type
_entity_poly.pdbx_seq_one_letter_code
_entity_poly.pdbx_strand_id
1 'polypeptide(L)'
;SLLIKLLLAVAVPVGLGLAIRARYAALADRLSGVVHRASMVLLAVFFLQVIFVNYEAILAMQSGALLGGLLFFVVAFGIGYLLGGPKTENRRALAIMTFVRNAPISMATAAQVFPEDPGALTMVAVMAAMSLVLAVITLVVFRRLGA
;
A
#
# COMPACT_ATOMS: atom_id res chain seq x y z
N SER A 1 -14.66 -18.29 6.77
CA SER A 1 -14.00 -18.13 5.48
C SER A 1 -13.04 -16.94 5.52
N LEU A 2 -11.96 -16.98 4.73
CA LEU A 2 -10.96 -15.92 4.60
C LEU A 2 -11.62 -14.56 4.31
N LEU A 3 -12.60 -14.57 3.43
CA LEU A 3 -13.33 -13.39 2.98
C LEU A 3 -14.00 -12.64 4.15
N ILE A 4 -14.62 -13.38 5.08
CA ILE A 4 -15.25 -12.79 6.27
C ILE A 4 -14.21 -12.15 7.19
N LYS A 5 -13.07 -12.82 7.41
CA LYS A 5 -11.98 -12.28 8.24
C LYS A 5 -11.41 -10.99 7.66
N LEU A 6 -11.16 -10.96 6.35
CA LEU A 6 -10.66 -9.77 5.65
C LEU A 6 -11.69 -8.63 5.67
N LEU A 7 -12.96 -8.96 5.43
CA LEU A 7 -14.04 -7.98 5.46
C LEU A 7 -14.19 -7.36 6.86
N LEU A 8 -14.18 -8.18 7.92
CA LEU A 8 -14.22 -7.70 9.29
C LEU A 8 -12.99 -6.87 9.66
N ALA A 9 -11.80 -7.30 9.25
CA ALA A 9 -10.55 -6.58 9.53
C ALA A 9 -10.52 -5.16 8.93
N VAL A 10 -11.25 -4.93 7.84
CA VAL A 10 -11.36 -3.61 7.22
C VAL A 10 -12.61 -2.87 7.69
N ALA A 11 -13.77 -3.54 7.69
CA ALA A 11 -15.05 -2.90 7.99
C ALA A 11 -15.15 -2.42 9.45
N VAL A 12 -14.59 -3.19 10.41
CA VAL A 12 -14.66 -2.82 11.82
C VAL A 12 -13.91 -1.53 12.13
N PRO A 13 -12.61 -1.37 11.79
CA PRO A 13 -11.89 -0.12 12.04
C PRO A 13 -12.49 1.09 11.31
N VAL A 14 -12.90 0.90 10.06
CA VAL A 14 -13.53 1.96 9.26
C VAL A 14 -14.89 2.35 9.86
N GLY A 15 -15.72 1.38 10.22
CA GLY A 15 -17.02 1.60 10.85
C GLY A 15 -16.89 2.33 12.19
N LEU A 16 -15.93 1.93 13.04
CA LEU A 16 -15.63 2.62 14.29
C LEU A 16 -15.17 4.05 14.05
N GLY A 17 -14.28 4.27 13.10
CA GLY A 17 -13.81 5.62 12.74
C GLY A 17 -14.94 6.54 12.26
N LEU A 18 -15.82 6.01 11.42
CA LEU A 18 -17.01 6.75 10.94
C LEU A 18 -18.00 7.04 12.07
N ALA A 19 -18.25 6.08 12.96
CA ALA A 19 -19.14 6.26 14.11
C ALA A 19 -18.63 7.31 15.09
N ILE A 20 -17.31 7.29 15.38
CA ILE A 20 -16.66 8.31 16.23
C ILE A 20 -16.77 9.69 15.57
N ARG A 21 -16.49 9.78 14.27
CA ARG A 21 -16.58 11.04 13.54
C ARG A 21 -18.01 11.58 13.49
N ALA A 22 -19.00 10.71 13.31
CA ALA A 22 -20.40 11.11 13.27
C ALA A 22 -20.94 11.62 14.63
N ARG A 23 -20.43 11.06 15.74
CA ARG A 23 -20.94 11.40 17.09
C ARG A 23 -20.07 12.42 17.83
N TYR A 24 -18.79 12.46 17.53
CA TYR A 24 -17.78 13.29 18.21
C TYR A 24 -16.82 13.94 17.20
N ALA A 25 -17.35 14.77 16.30
CA ALA A 25 -16.57 15.40 15.24
C ALA A 25 -15.34 16.17 15.76
N ALA A 26 -15.52 16.96 16.82
CA ALA A 26 -14.42 17.74 17.42
C ALA A 26 -13.31 16.86 18.01
N LEU A 27 -13.65 15.69 18.57
CA LEU A 27 -12.68 14.71 19.06
C LEU A 27 -11.97 14.03 17.90
N ALA A 28 -12.69 13.64 16.86
CA ALA A 28 -12.14 13.06 15.65
C ALA A 28 -11.12 13.98 14.97
N ASP A 29 -11.43 15.28 14.87
CA ASP A 29 -10.53 16.28 14.28
C ASP A 29 -9.26 16.47 15.11
N ARG A 30 -9.36 16.48 16.44
CA ARG A 30 -8.18 16.54 17.33
C ARG A 30 -7.31 15.30 17.25
N LEU A 31 -7.92 14.11 17.19
CA LEU A 31 -7.21 12.84 17.13
C LEU A 31 -6.63 12.56 15.74
N SER A 32 -7.22 13.11 14.68
CA SER A 32 -6.80 12.81 13.30
C SER A 32 -5.31 13.07 13.06
N GLY A 33 -4.79 14.17 13.56
CA GLY A 33 -3.37 14.52 13.42
C GLY A 33 -2.43 13.58 14.18
N VAL A 34 -2.82 13.14 15.37
CA VAL A 34 -2.02 12.20 16.19
C VAL A 34 -2.08 10.81 15.58
N VAL A 35 -3.28 10.34 15.22
CA VAL A 35 -3.49 9.04 14.59
C VAL A 35 -2.76 8.96 13.25
N HIS A 36 -2.81 10.01 12.43
CA HIS A 36 -2.09 10.06 11.16
C HIS A 36 -0.56 9.95 11.37
N ARG A 37 0.01 10.71 12.30
CA ARG A 37 1.46 10.62 12.60
C ARG A 37 1.84 9.24 13.15
N ALA A 38 1.06 8.72 14.09
CA ALA A 38 1.29 7.38 14.64
C ALA A 38 1.22 6.30 13.54
N SER A 39 0.23 6.39 12.64
CA SER A 39 0.11 5.46 11.51
C SER A 39 1.30 5.56 10.56
N MET A 40 1.83 6.75 10.29
CA MET A 40 3.01 6.94 9.45
C MET A 40 4.27 6.34 10.11
N VAL A 41 4.44 6.53 11.41
CA VAL A 41 5.57 5.93 12.15
C VAL A 41 5.46 4.42 12.17
N LEU A 42 4.28 3.87 12.49
CA LEU A 42 4.04 2.42 12.48
C LEU A 42 4.28 1.82 11.09
N LEU A 43 3.83 2.51 10.04
CA LEU A 43 4.05 2.09 8.68
C LEU A 43 5.55 2.07 8.34
N ALA A 44 6.29 3.11 8.71
CA ALA A 44 7.74 3.16 8.50
C ALA A 44 8.48 2.04 9.25
N VAL A 45 8.11 1.80 10.52
CA VAL A 45 8.68 0.70 11.33
C VAL A 45 8.36 -0.65 10.69
N PHE A 46 7.12 -0.86 10.25
CA PHE A 46 6.71 -2.08 9.56
C PHE A 46 7.55 -2.33 8.29
N PHE A 47 7.79 -1.29 7.47
CA PHE A 47 8.61 -1.44 6.27
C PHE A 47 10.08 -1.71 6.59
N LEU A 48 10.64 -1.03 7.57
CA LEU A 48 12.00 -1.32 8.02
C LEU A 48 12.11 -2.78 8.51
N GLN A 49 11.16 -3.24 9.30
CA GLN A 49 11.10 -4.62 9.76
C GLN A 49 11.03 -5.61 8.59
N VAL A 50 10.17 -5.36 7.59
CA VAL A 50 10.06 -6.21 6.41
C VAL A 50 11.38 -6.29 5.65
N ILE A 51 12.07 -5.16 5.46
CA ILE A 51 13.37 -5.13 4.78
C ILE A 51 14.43 -5.88 5.59
N PHE A 52 14.55 -5.61 6.90
CA PHE A 52 15.56 -6.24 7.76
C PHE A 52 15.36 -7.75 7.92
N VAL A 53 14.10 -8.19 8.10
CA VAL A 53 13.79 -9.62 8.28
C VAL A 53 13.98 -10.41 6.99
N ASN A 54 13.71 -9.80 5.85
CA ASN A 54 13.73 -10.49 4.56
C ASN A 54 14.93 -10.10 3.67
N TYR A 55 15.96 -9.43 4.22
CA TYR A 55 17.04 -8.87 3.40
C TYR A 55 17.77 -9.95 2.59
N GLU A 56 18.04 -11.11 3.16
CA GLU A 56 18.69 -12.22 2.45
C GLU A 56 17.82 -12.77 1.32
N ALA A 57 16.53 -12.91 1.57
CA ALA A 57 15.57 -13.36 0.54
C ALA A 57 15.43 -12.31 -0.58
N ILE A 58 15.50 -11.02 -0.24
CA ILE A 58 15.49 -9.92 -1.22
C ILE A 58 16.75 -9.98 -2.10
N LEU A 59 17.91 -10.21 -1.50
CA LEU A 59 19.17 -10.33 -2.25
C LEU A 59 19.23 -11.61 -3.11
N ALA A 60 18.61 -12.68 -2.64
CA ALA A 60 18.52 -13.96 -3.38
C ALA A 60 17.46 -13.92 -4.48
N MET A 61 16.61 -12.89 -4.53
CA MET A 61 15.61 -12.78 -5.60
C MET A 61 16.27 -12.69 -6.97
N GLN A 62 15.81 -13.55 -7.85
CA GLN A 62 16.25 -13.50 -9.23
C GLN A 62 15.87 -12.14 -9.85
N SER A 63 16.78 -11.57 -10.65
CA SER A 63 16.55 -10.31 -11.35
C SER A 63 15.25 -10.27 -12.16
N GLY A 64 14.82 -11.42 -12.68
CA GLY A 64 13.54 -11.54 -13.38
C GLY A 64 12.31 -11.24 -12.54
N ALA A 65 12.29 -11.61 -11.25
CA ALA A 65 11.18 -11.31 -10.36
C ALA A 65 11.05 -9.80 -10.07
N LEU A 66 12.18 -9.14 -9.85
CA LEU A 66 12.24 -7.68 -9.64
C LEU A 66 11.86 -6.91 -10.90
N LEU A 67 12.36 -7.34 -12.06
CA LEU A 67 11.99 -6.76 -13.36
C LEU A 67 10.51 -6.93 -13.66
N GLY A 68 9.96 -8.12 -13.42
CA GLY A 68 8.52 -8.37 -13.56
C GLY A 68 7.67 -7.48 -12.67
N GLY A 69 8.09 -7.29 -11.42
CA GLY A 69 7.45 -6.37 -10.49
C GLY A 69 7.50 -4.92 -10.95
N LEU A 70 8.66 -4.45 -11.41
CA LEU A 70 8.83 -3.10 -11.93
C LEU A 70 7.96 -2.88 -13.18
N LEU A 71 7.98 -3.83 -14.11
CA LEU A 71 7.14 -3.79 -15.32
C LEU A 71 5.65 -3.72 -14.95
N PHE A 72 5.23 -4.54 -13.97
CA PHE A 72 3.87 -4.48 -13.45
C PHE A 72 3.50 -3.08 -12.95
N PHE A 73 4.36 -2.41 -12.18
CA PHE A 73 4.10 -1.06 -11.69
C PHE A 73 4.02 -0.04 -12.81
N VAL A 74 4.91 -0.12 -13.81
CA VAL A 74 4.88 0.78 -14.99
C VAL A 74 3.59 0.62 -15.76
N VAL A 75 3.18 -0.63 -16.02
CA VAL A 75 1.93 -0.92 -16.75
C VAL A 75 0.71 -0.47 -15.94
N ALA A 76 0.65 -0.81 -14.64
CA ALA A 76 -0.45 -0.40 -13.77
C ALA A 76 -0.56 1.14 -13.68
N PHE A 77 0.57 1.83 -13.51
CA PHE A 77 0.63 3.29 -13.54
C PHE A 77 0.10 3.86 -14.86
N GLY A 78 0.58 3.31 -15.99
CA GLY A 78 0.17 3.74 -17.31
C GLY A 78 -1.33 3.58 -17.54
N ILE A 79 -1.88 2.42 -17.20
CA ILE A 79 -3.32 2.15 -17.28
C ILE A 79 -4.10 3.15 -16.40
N GLY A 80 -3.71 3.34 -15.15
CA GLY A 80 -4.35 4.29 -14.25
C GLY A 80 -4.31 5.71 -14.76
N TYR A 81 -3.17 6.13 -15.31
CA TYR A 81 -3.02 7.48 -15.88
C TYR A 81 -3.90 7.69 -17.12
N LEU A 82 -4.00 6.69 -18.00
CA LEU A 82 -4.81 6.76 -19.21
C LEU A 82 -6.32 6.76 -18.91
N LEU A 83 -6.74 5.96 -17.92
CA LEU A 83 -8.14 5.85 -17.54
C LEU A 83 -8.62 6.99 -16.62
N GLY A 84 -7.74 7.84 -16.11
CA GLY A 84 -8.07 8.93 -15.18
C GLY A 84 -8.90 10.09 -15.74
N GLY A 85 -9.31 10.01 -17.03
CA GLY A 85 -10.19 10.98 -17.67
C GLY A 85 -9.50 12.31 -18.05
N PRO A 86 -10.25 13.38 -18.33
CA PRO A 86 -9.70 14.61 -18.89
C PRO A 86 -8.93 15.47 -17.88
N LYS A 87 -9.21 15.36 -16.59
CA LYS A 87 -8.57 16.17 -15.55
C LYS A 87 -7.23 15.56 -15.12
N THR A 88 -6.16 16.34 -15.19
CA THR A 88 -4.79 15.91 -14.83
C THR A 88 -4.70 15.41 -13.38
N GLU A 89 -5.43 16.03 -12.46
CA GLU A 89 -5.49 15.61 -11.05
C GLU A 89 -6.04 14.19 -10.89
N ASN A 90 -7.12 13.87 -11.60
CA ASN A 90 -7.72 12.54 -11.57
C ASN A 90 -6.78 11.49 -12.19
N ARG A 91 -6.09 11.82 -13.28
CA ARG A 91 -5.07 10.95 -13.88
C ARG A 91 -3.95 10.63 -12.90
N ARG A 92 -3.41 11.65 -12.23
CA ARG A 92 -2.36 11.50 -11.22
C ARG A 92 -2.82 10.65 -10.05
N ALA A 93 -4.01 10.94 -9.52
CA ALA A 93 -4.59 10.19 -8.41
C ALA A 93 -4.84 8.72 -8.78
N LEU A 94 -5.47 8.46 -9.94
CA LEU A 94 -5.78 7.11 -10.36
C LEU A 94 -4.51 6.32 -10.70
N ALA A 95 -3.50 6.94 -11.31
CA ALA A 95 -2.22 6.31 -11.58
C ALA A 95 -1.54 5.81 -10.30
N ILE A 96 -1.53 6.61 -9.23
CA ILE A 96 -0.97 6.19 -7.94
C ILE A 96 -1.82 5.08 -7.31
N MET A 97 -3.14 5.25 -7.30
CA MET A 97 -4.07 4.26 -6.70
C MET A 97 -4.00 2.88 -7.36
N THR A 98 -3.65 2.81 -8.65
CA THR A 98 -3.62 1.55 -9.39
C THR A 98 -2.48 0.64 -8.98
N PHE A 99 -1.35 1.18 -8.55
CA PHE A 99 -0.21 0.36 -8.13
C PHE A 99 0.01 0.34 -6.61
N VAL A 100 -0.58 1.28 -5.85
CA VAL A 100 -0.53 1.23 -4.38
C VAL A 100 -1.44 0.10 -3.89
N ARG A 101 -0.83 -0.86 -3.21
CA ARG A 101 -1.52 -2.05 -2.73
C ARG A 101 -1.71 -2.02 -1.22
N ASN A 102 -2.79 -2.66 -0.76
CA ASN A 102 -2.99 -2.90 0.67
C ASN A 102 -2.10 -4.06 1.11
N ALA A 103 -0.87 -3.74 1.54
CA ALA A 103 0.13 -4.73 1.94
C ALA A 103 -0.38 -5.69 3.03
N PRO A 104 -1.02 -5.27 4.13
CA PRO A 104 -1.56 -6.16 5.14
C PRO A 104 -2.54 -7.20 4.59
N ILE A 105 -3.46 -6.79 3.72
CA ILE A 105 -4.43 -7.71 3.11
C ILE A 105 -3.72 -8.68 2.16
N SER A 106 -2.82 -8.19 1.33
CA SER A 106 -2.05 -9.03 0.40
C SER A 106 -1.20 -10.06 1.14
N MET A 107 -0.53 -9.66 2.23
CA MET A 107 0.26 -10.56 3.07
C MET A 107 -0.61 -11.60 3.79
N ALA A 108 -1.74 -11.18 4.37
CA ALA A 108 -2.67 -12.11 5.01
C ALA A 108 -3.24 -13.13 4.03
N THR A 109 -3.50 -12.72 2.79
CA THR A 109 -3.96 -13.60 1.72
C THR A 109 -2.85 -14.58 1.32
N ALA A 110 -1.63 -14.08 1.08
CA ALA A 110 -0.49 -14.92 0.72
C ALA A 110 -0.18 -15.98 1.80
N ALA A 111 -0.19 -15.59 3.07
CA ALA A 111 0.03 -16.50 4.19
C ALA A 111 -1.04 -17.61 4.30
N GLN A 112 -2.26 -17.37 3.84
CA GLN A 112 -3.34 -18.35 3.90
C GLN A 112 -3.44 -19.22 2.64
N VAL A 113 -3.07 -18.68 1.49
CA VAL A 113 -3.13 -19.40 0.21
C VAL A 113 -1.86 -20.21 -0.03
N PHE A 114 -0.72 -19.69 0.42
CA PHE A 114 0.60 -20.30 0.25
C PHE A 114 1.32 -20.46 1.60
N PRO A 115 0.76 -21.23 2.55
CA PRO A 115 1.30 -21.35 3.91
C PRO A 115 2.70 -21.97 3.97
N GLU A 116 3.03 -22.80 2.99
CA GLU A 116 4.30 -23.54 2.92
C GLU A 116 5.35 -22.87 2.03
N ASP A 117 5.01 -21.74 1.39
CA ASP A 117 5.91 -21.00 0.51
C ASP A 117 6.32 -19.65 1.12
N PRO A 118 7.46 -19.59 1.83
CA PRO A 118 7.98 -18.33 2.36
C PRO A 118 8.36 -17.32 1.27
N GLY A 119 8.64 -17.81 0.04
CA GLY A 119 8.94 -16.96 -1.11
C GLY A 119 7.74 -16.10 -1.53
N ALA A 120 6.53 -16.66 -1.46
CA ALA A 120 5.31 -15.93 -1.77
C ALA A 120 5.09 -14.73 -0.83
N LEU A 121 5.28 -14.92 0.48
CA LEU A 121 5.19 -13.86 1.48
C LEU A 121 6.26 -12.79 1.26
N THR A 122 7.51 -13.21 1.02
CA THR A 122 8.63 -12.32 0.75
C THR A 122 8.37 -11.48 -0.49
N MET A 123 7.89 -12.10 -1.58
CA MET A 123 7.56 -11.39 -2.82
C MET A 123 6.47 -10.34 -2.59
N VAL A 124 5.41 -10.66 -1.88
CA VAL A 124 4.34 -9.70 -1.55
C VAL A 124 4.88 -8.54 -0.71
N ALA A 125 5.73 -8.83 0.28
CA ALA A 125 6.34 -7.82 1.14
C ALA A 125 7.24 -6.86 0.34
N VAL A 126 8.10 -7.41 -0.54
CA VAL A 126 8.98 -6.62 -1.41
C VAL A 126 8.17 -5.76 -2.38
N MET A 127 7.14 -6.33 -3.02
CA MET A 127 6.27 -5.57 -3.91
C MET A 127 5.53 -4.44 -3.17
N ALA A 128 5.07 -4.69 -1.94
CA ALA A 128 4.45 -3.67 -1.13
C ALA A 128 5.43 -2.53 -0.78
N ALA A 129 6.66 -2.86 -0.39
CA ALA A 129 7.70 -1.86 -0.13
C ALA A 129 8.03 -1.04 -1.38
N MET A 130 8.24 -1.70 -2.53
CA MET A 130 8.48 -1.03 -3.81
C MET A 130 7.34 -0.10 -4.19
N SER A 131 6.08 -0.52 -4.02
CA SER A 131 4.91 0.31 -4.35
C SER A 131 4.88 1.61 -3.56
N LEU A 132 5.26 1.60 -2.30
CA LEU A 132 5.32 2.81 -1.46
C LEU A 132 6.46 3.73 -1.87
N VAL A 133 7.64 3.18 -2.11
CA VAL A 133 8.78 3.99 -2.59
C VAL A 133 8.42 4.68 -3.91
N LEU A 134 7.85 3.94 -4.85
CA LEU A 134 7.41 4.47 -6.13
C LEU A 134 6.28 5.50 -5.97
N ALA A 135 5.34 5.29 -5.04
CA ALA A 135 4.29 6.26 -4.74
C ALA A 135 4.85 7.58 -4.23
N VAL A 136 5.82 7.53 -3.31
CA VAL A 136 6.49 8.73 -2.78
C VAL A 136 7.26 9.46 -3.89
N ILE A 137 8.04 8.73 -4.70
CA ILE A 137 8.78 9.31 -5.83
C ILE A 137 7.80 9.99 -6.80
N THR A 138 6.72 9.30 -7.18
CA THR A 138 5.70 9.81 -8.10
C THR A 138 5.03 11.08 -7.54
N LEU A 139 4.71 11.10 -6.26
CA LEU A 139 4.15 12.25 -5.58
C LEU A 139 5.09 13.46 -5.59
N VAL A 140 6.38 13.24 -5.33
CA VAL A 140 7.41 14.29 -5.38
C VAL A 140 7.57 14.82 -6.79
N VAL A 141 7.60 13.93 -7.78
CA VAL A 141 7.69 14.32 -9.20
C VAL A 141 6.47 15.14 -9.61
N PHE A 142 5.26 14.69 -9.26
CA PHE A 142 4.05 15.44 -9.59
C PHE A 142 3.98 16.81 -8.92
N ARG A 143 4.47 16.94 -7.69
CA ARG A 143 4.59 18.24 -7.02
C ARG A 143 5.58 19.18 -7.74
N ARG A 144 6.67 18.66 -8.30
CA ARG A 144 7.65 19.48 -9.03
C ARG A 144 7.20 19.87 -10.43
N LEU A 145 6.37 19.06 -11.08
CA LEU A 145 5.86 19.30 -12.44
C LEU A 145 4.70 20.28 -12.52
N GLY A 146 4.35 20.94 -11.45
CA GLY A 146 3.35 21.98 -11.43
C GLY A 146 2.01 21.49 -10.87
N ALA A 147 1.99 21.49 -9.61
CA ALA A 147 0.79 21.81 -8.90
C ALA A 147 0.67 23.33 -8.91
#